data_f66e2245536e9f3753191b88829e9f3f
#
_entry.id   f66e2245536e9f3753191b88829e9f3f
#
_cell.length_a   1.000
_cell.length_b   1.000
_cell.length_c   1.000
_cell.angle_alpha   90.00
_cell.angle_beta   90.00
_cell.angle_gamma   90.00
#
_symmetry.space_group_name_H-M   'P 1'
#
loop_
_entity.id
_entity.type
_entity.pdbx_description
1 polymer ?
#
loop_
_entity_poly.entity_id
_entity_poly.type
_entity_poly.pdbx_seq_one_letter_code
_entity_poly.pdbx_strand_id
1 'polypeptide(L)'
;MKGSISSGVLLVTALLLAGCQTTSPDKAGLAPEDARTVARKAIPPNVKDAGGWATDIQTSFSLLGLPATRGSLCATVAVIEQESGFQVNPVVAGLPAIAWKAIDERAARYHIPSFMVRTALALPSGNGQSYAQRIDSARTEEDLSRTFEDLIDTVPLGKRLFGQYNPVRTGGAMQVSISYAEDHARRKSYPYGDAG
;
A
#
# COMPACT_ATOMS: atom_id res chain seq x y z
N MET A 1 -19.75 51.93 -53.30
CA MET A 1 -18.30 51.61 -53.15
C MET A 1 -18.29 50.32 -52.33
N LYS A 2 -17.94 49.17 -52.96
CA LYS A 2 -17.93 47.82 -52.42
C LYS A 2 -16.58 47.56 -51.74
N GLY A 3 -16.53 47.36 -50.43
CA GLY A 3 -15.33 46.97 -49.73
C GLY A 3 -15.24 45.42 -49.67
N SER A 4 -14.23 44.89 -50.33
CA SER A 4 -13.83 43.51 -50.36
C SER A 4 -13.17 43.17 -49.01
N ILE A 5 -13.80 42.33 -48.18
CA ILE A 5 -13.20 41.82 -46.94
C ILE A 5 -12.41 40.57 -47.30
N SER A 6 -11.14 40.67 -47.03
CA SER A 6 -10.04 39.78 -47.39
C SER A 6 -10.23 38.35 -46.88
N SER A 7 -10.19 37.38 -47.82
CA SER A 7 -10.17 35.92 -47.58
C SER A 7 -8.96 35.38 -46.83
N GLY A 8 -8.09 36.27 -46.31
CA GLY A 8 -6.84 35.89 -45.67
C GLY A 8 -6.94 35.52 -44.15
N VAL A 9 -8.03 35.89 -43.49
CA VAL A 9 -8.14 35.71 -42.03
C VAL A 9 -8.69 34.35 -41.65
N LEU A 10 -9.39 33.65 -42.54
CA LEU A 10 -10.01 32.35 -42.28
C LEU A 10 -9.02 31.15 -42.35
N LEU A 11 -7.85 31.34 -42.97
CA LEU A 11 -6.85 30.26 -43.13
C LEU A 11 -5.90 30.12 -41.94
N VAL A 12 -5.77 31.13 -41.10
CA VAL A 12 -4.84 31.11 -39.94
C VAL A 12 -5.46 30.46 -38.70
N THR A 13 -6.79 30.47 -38.60
CA THR A 13 -7.50 29.88 -37.42
C THR A 13 -7.66 28.37 -37.50
N ALA A 14 -7.48 27.73 -38.64
CA ALA A 14 -7.61 26.28 -38.82
C ALA A 14 -6.34 25.49 -38.43
N LEU A 15 -5.17 26.15 -38.29
CA LEU A 15 -3.90 25.46 -37.97
C LEU A 15 -3.60 25.31 -36.49
N LEU A 16 -4.41 25.88 -35.60
CA LEU A 16 -4.16 25.82 -34.15
C LEU A 16 -4.90 24.69 -33.40
N LEU A 17 -5.69 23.88 -34.09
CA LEU A 17 -6.43 22.75 -33.51
C LEU A 17 -5.81 21.37 -33.76
N ALA A 18 -4.62 21.30 -34.36
CA ALA A 18 -3.85 20.07 -34.54
C ALA A 18 -2.96 19.77 -33.32
N GLY A 19 -3.31 20.30 -32.13
CA GLY A 19 -2.62 20.05 -30.87
C GLY A 19 -3.09 18.77 -30.22
N CYS A 20 -2.19 17.79 -30.17
CA CYS A 20 -2.23 16.63 -29.24
C CYS A 20 -3.36 15.61 -29.45
N GLN A 21 -3.40 15.00 -30.60
CA GLN A 21 -3.77 13.58 -30.63
C GLN A 21 -2.52 12.78 -30.22
N THR A 22 -2.24 12.69 -28.93
CA THR A 22 -1.43 11.60 -28.39
C THR A 22 -2.23 10.32 -28.59
N THR A 23 -2.10 9.70 -29.75
CA THR A 23 -2.44 8.29 -29.92
C THR A 23 -1.55 7.53 -28.94
N SER A 24 -2.11 7.21 -27.77
CA SER A 24 -1.46 6.31 -26.83
C SER A 24 -1.37 4.93 -27.48
N PRO A 25 -0.19 4.43 -27.88
CA PRO A 25 -0.05 3.12 -28.49
C PRO A 25 -0.27 1.97 -27.50
N ASP A 26 -0.58 2.25 -26.25
CA ASP A 26 -0.45 1.31 -25.13
C ASP A 26 -1.80 0.96 -24.45
N LYS A 27 -2.89 0.84 -25.21
CA LYS A 27 -4.15 0.32 -24.65
C LYS A 27 -4.19 -1.20 -24.54
N ALA A 28 -3.38 -1.91 -25.30
CA ALA A 28 -3.25 -3.37 -25.21
C ALA A 28 -2.17 -3.72 -24.20
N GLY A 29 -2.52 -4.53 -23.18
CA GLY A 29 -1.54 -5.08 -22.25
C GLY A 29 -0.51 -5.97 -22.97
N LEU A 30 0.68 -6.01 -22.43
CA LEU A 30 1.75 -6.92 -22.87
C LEU A 30 1.38 -8.37 -22.56
N ALA A 31 1.92 -9.32 -23.31
CA ALA A 31 1.88 -10.72 -22.92
C ALA A 31 2.57 -10.92 -21.54
N PRO A 32 2.15 -11.91 -20.74
CA PRO A 32 2.68 -12.09 -19.38
C PRO A 32 4.20 -12.13 -19.28
N GLU A 33 4.89 -12.82 -20.22
CA GLU A 33 6.34 -12.89 -20.27
C GLU A 33 7.01 -11.55 -20.56
N ASP A 34 6.44 -10.77 -21.48
CA ASP A 34 6.94 -9.45 -21.83
C ASP A 34 6.70 -8.48 -20.67
N ALA A 35 5.55 -8.56 -20.00
CA ALA A 35 5.22 -7.78 -18.82
C ALA A 35 6.21 -8.03 -17.68
N ARG A 36 6.52 -9.30 -17.37
CA ARG A 36 7.55 -9.66 -16.38
C ARG A 36 8.92 -9.12 -16.77
N THR A 37 9.30 -9.24 -18.05
CA THR A 37 10.57 -8.72 -18.54
C THR A 37 10.67 -7.21 -18.39
N VAL A 38 9.60 -6.48 -18.70
CA VAL A 38 9.54 -5.02 -18.54
C VAL A 38 9.62 -4.64 -17.06
N ALA A 39 8.81 -5.26 -16.20
CA ALA A 39 8.85 -5.01 -14.75
C ALA A 39 10.25 -5.31 -14.19
N ARG A 40 10.84 -6.47 -14.53
CA ARG A 40 12.17 -6.88 -14.07
C ARG A 40 13.27 -5.88 -14.46
N LYS A 41 13.19 -5.29 -15.66
CA LYS A 41 14.15 -4.27 -16.13
C LYS A 41 13.97 -2.91 -15.45
N ALA A 42 12.74 -2.59 -15.02
CA ALA A 42 12.44 -1.35 -14.32
C ALA A 42 12.85 -1.40 -12.83
N ILE A 43 12.87 -2.59 -12.22
CA ILE A 43 13.27 -2.78 -10.82
C ILE A 43 14.77 -2.51 -10.66
N PRO A 44 15.19 -1.71 -9.67
CA PRO A 44 16.60 -1.42 -9.40
C PRO A 44 17.45 -2.69 -9.20
N PRO A 45 18.70 -2.71 -9.68
CA PRO A 45 19.53 -3.92 -9.65
C PRO A 45 19.94 -4.40 -8.26
N ASN A 46 19.87 -3.53 -7.26
CA ASN A 46 20.18 -3.82 -5.85
C ASN A 46 19.00 -4.44 -5.09
N VAL A 47 17.81 -4.52 -5.71
CA VAL A 47 16.63 -5.13 -5.07
C VAL A 47 16.79 -6.64 -5.01
N LYS A 48 16.62 -7.20 -3.81
CA LYS A 48 16.61 -8.65 -3.61
C LYS A 48 15.39 -9.25 -4.30
N ASP A 49 15.61 -10.40 -4.95
CA ASP A 49 14.56 -11.14 -5.65
C ASP A 49 13.72 -10.30 -6.61
N ALA A 50 14.39 -9.49 -7.41
CA ALA A 50 13.70 -8.67 -8.41
C ALA A 50 12.92 -9.52 -9.45
N GLY A 51 13.25 -10.82 -9.59
CA GLY A 51 12.47 -11.77 -10.40
C GLY A 51 11.12 -12.10 -9.78
N GLY A 52 11.09 -12.39 -8.47
CA GLY A 52 9.86 -12.61 -7.71
C GLY A 52 8.97 -11.37 -7.76
N TRP A 53 9.51 -10.18 -7.47
CA TRP A 53 8.78 -8.92 -7.59
C TRP A 53 8.14 -8.70 -8.96
N ALA A 54 8.87 -8.97 -10.04
CA ALA A 54 8.35 -8.84 -11.41
C ALA A 54 7.20 -9.82 -11.68
N THR A 55 7.30 -11.04 -11.14
CA THR A 55 6.26 -12.06 -11.24
C THR A 55 5.01 -11.64 -10.47
N ASP A 56 5.16 -11.17 -9.23
CA ASP A 56 4.05 -10.73 -8.38
C ASP A 56 3.31 -9.51 -8.98
N ILE A 57 4.06 -8.54 -9.50
CA ILE A 57 3.49 -7.39 -10.20
C ILE A 57 2.66 -7.86 -11.40
N GLN A 58 3.23 -8.70 -12.26
CA GLN A 58 2.52 -9.21 -13.46
C GLN A 58 1.28 -10.01 -13.06
N THR A 59 1.40 -10.89 -12.05
CA THR A 59 0.29 -11.70 -11.53
C THR A 59 -0.83 -10.81 -11.01
N SER A 60 -0.50 -9.76 -10.26
CA SER A 60 -1.47 -8.79 -9.75
C SER A 60 -2.26 -8.11 -10.88
N PHE A 61 -1.58 -7.68 -11.95
CA PHE A 61 -2.26 -7.11 -13.12
C PHE A 61 -3.22 -8.12 -13.76
N SER A 62 -2.79 -9.37 -13.91
CA SER A 62 -3.62 -10.44 -14.49
C SER A 62 -4.87 -10.72 -13.65
N LEU A 63 -4.72 -10.83 -12.32
CA LEU A 63 -5.83 -11.10 -11.40
C LEU A 63 -6.84 -9.97 -11.33
N LEU A 64 -6.37 -8.74 -11.41
CA LEU A 64 -7.21 -7.56 -11.43
C LEU A 64 -7.88 -7.34 -12.79
N GLY A 65 -7.46 -8.07 -13.83
CA GLY A 65 -7.93 -7.88 -15.21
C GLY A 65 -7.48 -6.52 -15.78
N LEU A 66 -6.35 -6.00 -15.31
CA LEU A 66 -5.79 -4.73 -15.76
C LEU A 66 -4.79 -4.95 -16.90
N PRO A 67 -4.77 -4.07 -17.92
CA PRO A 67 -3.76 -4.16 -18.98
C PRO A 67 -2.38 -3.83 -18.44
N ALA A 68 -1.46 -4.79 -18.50
CA ALA A 68 -0.07 -4.63 -18.10
C ALA A 68 0.70 -3.86 -19.19
N THR A 69 0.50 -2.57 -19.30
CA THR A 69 1.23 -1.72 -20.23
C THR A 69 2.62 -1.36 -19.69
N ARG A 70 3.56 -0.92 -20.55
CA ARG A 70 4.88 -0.43 -20.07
C ARG A 70 4.71 0.71 -19.06
N GLY A 71 3.81 1.65 -19.34
CA GLY A 71 3.56 2.78 -18.48
C GLY A 71 3.03 2.36 -17.11
N SER A 72 2.02 1.48 -17.06
CA SER A 72 1.44 1.01 -15.79
C SER A 72 2.44 0.18 -14.97
N LEU A 73 3.23 -0.68 -15.62
CA LEU A 73 4.27 -1.45 -14.94
C LEU A 73 5.36 -0.55 -14.35
N CYS A 74 5.88 0.42 -15.12
CA CYS A 74 6.87 1.36 -14.63
C CYS A 74 6.32 2.23 -13.49
N ALA A 75 5.06 2.68 -13.58
CA ALA A 75 4.42 3.44 -12.51
C ALA A 75 4.29 2.60 -11.22
N THR A 76 3.88 1.34 -11.33
CA THR A 76 3.80 0.43 -10.18
C THR A 76 5.16 0.23 -9.52
N VAL A 77 6.20 -0.04 -10.31
CA VAL A 77 7.58 -0.19 -9.82
C VAL A 77 8.05 1.08 -9.10
N ALA A 78 7.79 2.26 -9.69
CA ALA A 78 8.18 3.53 -9.09
C ALA A 78 7.47 3.80 -7.75
N VAL A 79 6.18 3.45 -7.64
CA VAL A 79 5.43 3.57 -6.38
C VAL A 79 6.01 2.62 -5.31
N ILE A 80 6.26 1.34 -5.64
CA ILE A 80 6.85 0.38 -4.71
C ILE A 80 8.23 0.87 -4.23
N GLU A 81 9.05 1.40 -5.14
CA GLU A 81 10.36 1.94 -4.79
C GLU A 81 10.24 3.13 -3.83
N GLN A 82 9.31 4.04 -4.10
CA GLN A 82 9.13 5.26 -3.31
C GLN A 82 8.53 4.98 -1.94
N GLU A 83 7.55 4.07 -1.84
CA GLU A 83 6.83 3.79 -0.59
C GLU A 83 7.60 2.88 0.36
N SER A 84 8.31 1.88 -0.17
CA SER A 84 8.92 0.84 0.67
C SER A 84 10.36 0.48 0.32
N GLY A 85 10.88 0.95 -0.82
CA GLY A 85 12.16 0.46 -1.35
C GLY A 85 12.15 -1.04 -1.59
N PHE A 86 11.05 -1.61 -2.05
CA PHE A 86 10.86 -3.05 -2.24
C PHE A 86 10.95 -3.87 -0.94
N GLN A 87 10.47 -3.30 0.17
CA GLN A 87 10.31 -4.00 1.43
C GLN A 87 8.82 -4.21 1.71
N VAL A 88 8.42 -5.46 1.92
CA VAL A 88 7.03 -5.79 2.29
C VAL A 88 6.72 -5.25 3.68
N ASN A 89 7.70 -5.29 4.57
CA ASN A 89 7.62 -4.90 5.98
C ASN A 89 8.79 -3.98 6.33
N PRO A 90 8.75 -2.70 5.99
CA PRO A 90 9.83 -1.78 6.26
C PRO A 90 10.03 -1.56 7.77
N VAL A 91 11.28 -1.51 8.20
CA VAL A 91 11.63 -1.16 9.59
C VAL A 91 11.39 0.33 9.81
N VAL A 92 10.64 0.67 10.86
CA VAL A 92 10.38 2.06 11.27
C VAL A 92 11.30 2.44 12.42
N ALA A 93 12.17 3.41 12.19
CA ALA A 93 13.08 3.89 13.22
C ALA A 93 12.30 4.52 14.40
N GLY A 94 12.63 4.10 15.63
CA GLY A 94 11.98 4.64 16.83
C GLY A 94 10.51 4.25 17.02
N LEU A 95 10.04 3.22 16.32
CA LEU A 95 8.66 2.76 16.36
C LEU A 95 8.11 2.55 17.78
N PRO A 96 8.84 1.95 18.74
CA PRO A 96 8.36 1.80 20.12
C PRO A 96 7.99 3.15 20.77
N ALA A 97 8.83 4.16 20.61
CA ALA A 97 8.57 5.49 21.18
C ALA A 97 7.32 6.14 20.54
N ILE A 98 7.16 6.01 19.23
CA ILE A 98 5.99 6.47 18.49
C ILE A 98 4.74 5.77 19.00
N ALA A 99 4.78 4.44 19.15
CA ALA A 99 3.68 3.63 19.64
C ALA A 99 3.27 4.03 21.06
N TRP A 100 4.22 4.15 21.98
CA TRP A 100 3.94 4.56 23.36
C TRP A 100 3.34 5.95 23.44
N LYS A 101 3.86 6.91 22.67
CA LYS A 101 3.29 8.25 22.59
C LYS A 101 1.83 8.22 22.13
N ALA A 102 1.54 7.47 21.06
CA ALA A 102 0.19 7.32 20.55
C ALA A 102 -0.77 6.66 21.55
N ILE A 103 -0.29 5.66 22.31
CA ILE A 103 -1.03 5.00 23.39
C ILE A 103 -1.35 5.99 24.51
N ASP A 104 -0.34 6.74 24.99
CA ASP A 104 -0.49 7.70 26.08
C ASP A 104 -1.43 8.84 25.68
N GLU A 105 -1.32 9.39 24.46
CA GLU A 105 -2.23 10.40 23.92
C GLU A 105 -3.68 9.90 23.80
N ARG A 106 -3.84 8.64 23.42
CA ARG A 106 -5.18 8.03 23.35
C ARG A 106 -5.76 7.82 24.73
N ALA A 107 -5.00 7.31 25.68
CA ALA A 107 -5.40 7.14 27.08
C ALA A 107 -5.83 8.47 27.71
N ALA A 108 -5.04 9.53 27.47
CA ALA A 108 -5.35 10.86 27.96
C ALA A 108 -6.68 11.40 27.43
N ARG A 109 -7.01 11.16 26.16
CA ARG A 109 -8.32 11.56 25.58
C ARG A 109 -9.51 10.91 26.28
N TYR A 110 -9.33 9.73 26.84
CA TYR A 110 -10.36 8.99 27.60
C TYR A 110 -10.19 9.17 29.11
N HIS A 111 -9.33 10.08 29.57
CA HIS A 111 -9.03 10.31 30.99
C HIS A 111 -8.51 9.06 31.73
N ILE A 112 -7.85 8.14 31.00
CA ILE A 112 -7.25 6.94 31.57
C ILE A 112 -5.80 7.26 31.97
N PRO A 113 -5.44 7.11 33.26
CA PRO A 113 -4.05 7.32 33.69
C PRO A 113 -3.08 6.35 33.00
N SER A 114 -1.94 6.85 32.56
CA SER A 114 -0.97 6.04 31.81
C SER A 114 -0.45 4.82 32.58
N PHE A 115 -0.37 4.89 33.92
CA PHE A 115 0.03 3.74 34.74
C PHE A 115 -0.97 2.56 34.63
N MET A 116 -2.26 2.83 34.51
CA MET A 116 -3.27 1.78 34.33
C MET A 116 -3.10 1.08 32.98
N VAL A 117 -2.82 1.83 31.93
CA VAL A 117 -2.56 1.27 30.61
C VAL A 117 -1.31 0.41 30.64
N ARG A 118 -0.22 0.91 31.25
CA ARG A 118 1.03 0.15 31.36
C ARG A 118 0.87 -1.12 32.20
N THR A 119 0.07 -1.06 33.28
CA THR A 119 -0.27 -2.26 34.08
C THR A 119 -1.03 -3.29 33.25
N ALA A 120 -2.02 -2.86 32.46
CA ALA A 120 -2.77 -3.76 31.58
C ALA A 120 -1.89 -4.39 30.50
N LEU A 121 -0.99 -3.60 29.89
CA LEU A 121 -0.07 -4.08 28.87
C LEU A 121 1.11 -4.91 29.43
N ALA A 122 1.31 -4.93 30.75
CA ALA A 122 2.27 -5.82 31.42
C ALA A 122 1.77 -7.26 31.51
N LEU A 123 0.51 -7.54 31.19
CA LEU A 123 -0.03 -8.90 31.14
C LEU A 123 0.68 -9.74 30.08
N PRO A 124 0.87 -11.04 30.33
CA PRO A 124 1.50 -11.93 29.36
C PRO A 124 0.61 -12.10 28.12
N SER A 125 1.23 -12.09 26.96
CA SER A 125 0.60 -12.47 25.68
C SER A 125 0.85 -13.96 25.37
N GLY A 126 0.20 -14.48 24.34
CA GLY A 126 0.27 -15.90 23.98
C GLY A 126 1.66 -16.43 23.59
N ASN A 127 2.67 -15.56 23.39
CA ASN A 127 4.03 -15.94 23.03
C ASN A 127 5.03 -15.89 24.20
N GLY A 128 4.55 -15.73 25.44
CA GLY A 128 5.40 -15.68 26.64
C GLY A 128 6.00 -14.31 26.98
N GLN A 129 5.85 -13.31 26.10
CA GLN A 129 6.21 -11.91 26.37
C GLN A 129 4.98 -11.14 26.86
N SER A 130 5.17 -10.06 27.59
CA SER A 130 4.08 -9.12 27.83
C SER A 130 3.79 -8.27 26.58
N TYR A 131 2.57 -7.73 26.50
CA TYR A 131 2.23 -6.79 25.42
C TYR A 131 3.16 -5.57 25.42
N ALA A 132 3.55 -5.07 26.58
CA ALA A 132 4.52 -3.98 26.72
C ALA A 132 5.88 -4.36 26.11
N GLN A 133 6.41 -5.55 26.42
CA GLN A 133 7.67 -6.04 25.84
C GLN A 133 7.58 -6.17 24.31
N ARG A 134 6.44 -6.61 23.79
CA ARG A 134 6.23 -6.71 22.33
C ARG A 134 6.21 -5.33 21.68
N ILE A 135 5.59 -4.33 22.30
CA ILE A 135 5.63 -2.95 21.85
C ILE A 135 7.06 -2.40 21.87
N ASP A 136 7.81 -2.65 22.96
CA ASP A 136 9.19 -2.18 23.12
C ASP A 136 10.14 -2.81 22.09
N SER A 137 9.86 -4.03 21.65
CA SER A 137 10.66 -4.76 20.66
C SER A 137 10.17 -4.62 19.22
N ALA A 138 9.02 -3.96 18.99
CA ALA A 138 8.46 -3.80 17.66
C ALA A 138 9.39 -3.02 16.73
N ARG A 139 9.61 -3.53 15.54
CA ARG A 139 10.45 -2.90 14.52
C ARG A 139 9.67 -2.49 13.28
N THR A 140 8.55 -3.16 13.03
CA THR A 140 7.69 -2.94 11.88
C THR A 140 6.26 -2.62 12.33
N GLU A 141 5.50 -1.99 11.49
CA GLU A 141 4.07 -1.74 11.75
C GLU A 141 3.29 -3.05 11.91
N GLU A 142 3.69 -4.10 11.18
CA GLU A 142 3.11 -5.43 11.33
C GLU A 142 3.29 -5.99 12.74
N ASP A 143 4.46 -5.80 13.38
CA ASP A 143 4.67 -6.23 14.77
C ASP A 143 3.67 -5.56 15.72
N LEU A 144 3.39 -4.28 15.52
CA LEU A 144 2.39 -3.55 16.31
C LEU A 144 0.97 -4.03 16.01
N SER A 145 0.63 -4.24 14.74
CA SER A 145 -0.68 -4.75 14.33
C SER A 145 -0.97 -6.10 14.95
N ARG A 146 -0.05 -7.05 14.84
CA ARG A 146 -0.16 -8.38 15.45
C ARG A 146 -0.27 -8.31 16.98
N THR A 147 0.50 -7.42 17.61
CA THR A 147 0.44 -7.23 19.06
C THR A 147 -0.94 -6.71 19.48
N PHE A 148 -1.52 -5.79 18.73
CA PHE A 148 -2.86 -5.27 18.96
C PHE A 148 -3.94 -6.33 18.74
N GLU A 149 -3.84 -7.09 17.65
CA GLU A 149 -4.79 -8.16 17.33
C GLU A 149 -4.81 -9.23 18.42
N ASP A 150 -3.64 -9.68 18.85
CA ASP A 150 -3.53 -10.65 19.96
C ASP A 150 -4.14 -10.10 21.26
N LEU A 151 -3.95 -8.80 21.53
CA LEU A 151 -4.54 -8.17 22.72
C LEU A 151 -6.06 -8.18 22.66
N ILE A 152 -6.65 -7.77 21.55
CA ILE A 152 -8.12 -7.71 21.41
C ILE A 152 -8.75 -9.11 21.35
N ASP A 153 -8.01 -10.12 20.89
CA ASP A 153 -8.49 -11.51 20.85
C ASP A 153 -8.64 -12.13 22.25
N THR A 154 -7.97 -11.58 23.27
CA THR A 154 -8.19 -11.99 24.67
C THR A 154 -9.51 -11.51 25.24
N VAL A 155 -10.18 -10.57 24.57
CA VAL A 155 -11.45 -9.99 25.01
C VAL A 155 -12.61 -10.63 24.24
N PRO A 156 -13.67 -11.12 24.90
CA PRO A 156 -14.85 -11.63 24.21
C PRO A 156 -15.40 -10.59 23.23
N LEU A 157 -15.58 -10.98 21.97
CA LEU A 157 -15.99 -10.08 20.86
C LEU A 157 -14.99 -8.94 20.56
N GLY A 158 -13.74 -9.03 21.03
CA GLY A 158 -12.75 -7.98 20.94
C GLY A 158 -12.52 -7.51 19.50
N LYS A 159 -12.35 -8.42 18.53
CA LYS A 159 -12.23 -8.07 17.10
C LYS A 159 -13.42 -7.25 16.61
N ARG A 160 -14.64 -7.62 16.98
CA ARG A 160 -15.85 -6.90 16.56
C ARG A 160 -15.96 -5.52 17.17
N LEU A 161 -15.57 -5.36 18.43
CA LEU A 161 -15.68 -4.11 19.18
C LEU A 161 -14.50 -3.16 18.94
N PHE A 162 -13.29 -3.72 18.83
CA PHE A 162 -12.05 -2.96 18.87
C PHE A 162 -11.21 -3.05 17.59
N GLY A 163 -11.48 -3.96 16.66
CA GLY A 163 -10.68 -4.16 15.45
C GLY A 163 -10.47 -2.87 14.63
N GLN A 164 -11.49 -2.01 14.56
CA GLN A 164 -11.39 -0.70 13.90
C GLN A 164 -10.37 0.26 14.54
N TYR A 165 -9.87 -0.04 15.73
CA TYR A 165 -8.92 0.80 16.47
C TYR A 165 -7.47 0.33 16.30
N ASN A 166 -7.21 -0.64 15.44
CA ASN A 166 -5.84 -1.02 15.09
C ASN A 166 -5.07 0.25 14.67
N PRO A 167 -3.91 0.54 15.28
CA PRO A 167 -3.13 1.73 14.94
C PRO A 167 -2.57 1.68 13.52
N VAL A 168 -2.34 0.46 13.00
CA VAL A 168 -1.82 0.22 11.65
C VAL A 168 -2.99 0.08 10.69
N ARG A 169 -3.08 0.98 9.72
CA ARG A 169 -4.17 1.05 8.75
C ARG A 169 -3.76 0.74 7.33
N THR A 170 -2.48 0.81 7.06
CA THR A 170 -1.88 0.53 5.75
C THR A 170 -0.79 -0.50 5.91
N GLY A 171 -0.46 -1.21 4.85
CA GLY A 171 0.59 -2.21 4.87
C GLY A 171 1.01 -2.66 3.48
N GLY A 172 2.00 -3.54 3.46
CA GLY A 172 2.57 -4.06 2.23
C GLY A 172 3.45 -3.05 1.50
N ALA A 173 3.99 -3.48 0.37
CA ALA A 173 4.98 -2.73 -0.39
C ALA A 173 4.48 -1.40 -0.97
N MET A 174 3.17 -1.23 -1.12
CA MET A 174 2.55 -0.01 -1.66
C MET A 174 1.75 0.77 -0.61
N GLN A 175 1.89 0.41 0.68
CA GLN A 175 1.17 1.06 1.79
C GLN A 175 -0.34 1.19 1.55
N VAL A 176 -0.94 0.10 1.08
CA VAL A 176 -2.38 0.04 0.78
C VAL A 176 -3.17 -0.14 2.07
N SER A 177 -4.38 0.41 2.13
CA SER A 177 -5.30 0.18 3.25
C SER A 177 -5.52 -1.32 3.47
N ILE A 178 -5.26 -1.81 4.69
CA ILE A 178 -5.44 -3.21 5.08
C ILE A 178 -6.90 -3.62 4.90
N SER A 179 -7.85 -2.81 5.37
CA SER A 179 -9.28 -3.10 5.22
C SER A 179 -9.72 -3.18 3.76
N TYR A 180 -9.16 -2.33 2.89
CA TYR A 180 -9.41 -2.41 1.45
C TYR A 180 -8.85 -3.71 0.85
N ALA A 181 -7.62 -4.07 1.20
CA ALA A 181 -6.98 -5.29 0.72
C ALA A 181 -7.74 -6.55 1.15
N GLU A 182 -8.17 -6.61 2.42
CA GLU A 182 -8.98 -7.71 2.96
C GLU A 182 -10.34 -7.81 2.27
N ASP A 183 -11.05 -6.68 2.07
CA ASP A 183 -12.32 -6.66 1.36
C ASP A 183 -12.18 -7.10 -0.09
N HIS A 184 -11.07 -6.74 -0.72
CA HIS A 184 -10.76 -7.16 -2.07
C HIS A 184 -10.46 -8.66 -2.15
N ALA A 185 -9.64 -9.18 -1.24
CA ALA A 185 -9.28 -10.60 -1.15
C ALA A 185 -10.51 -11.49 -0.89
N ARG A 186 -11.46 -11.03 -0.06
CA ARG A 186 -12.73 -11.74 0.16
C ARG A 186 -13.62 -11.86 -1.08
N ARG A 187 -13.49 -10.93 -2.02
CA ARG A 187 -14.31 -10.90 -3.25
C ARG A 187 -13.66 -11.59 -4.43
N LYS A 188 -12.37 -11.82 -4.39
CA LYS A 188 -11.60 -12.42 -5.49
C LYS A 188 -10.71 -13.53 -4.94
N SER A 189 -10.57 -14.61 -5.73
CA SER A 189 -9.65 -15.70 -5.39
C SER A 189 -8.21 -15.18 -5.28
N TYR A 190 -7.57 -15.49 -4.16
CA TYR A 190 -6.16 -15.19 -3.97
C TYR A 190 -5.31 -16.27 -4.64
N PRO A 191 -4.30 -15.90 -5.45
CA PRO A 191 -3.58 -16.87 -6.29
C PRO A 191 -2.66 -17.79 -5.52
N TYR A 192 -2.23 -17.39 -4.33
CA TYR A 192 -1.27 -18.13 -3.51
C TYR A 192 -1.93 -18.95 -2.38
N GLY A 193 -3.23 -19.16 -2.45
CA GLY A 193 -4.01 -19.85 -1.43
C GLY A 193 -4.32 -18.98 -0.20
N ASP A 194 -4.90 -19.59 0.82
CA ASP A 194 -5.18 -18.91 2.09
C ASP A 194 -3.87 -18.67 2.84
N ALA A 195 -3.21 -17.56 2.53
CA ALA A 195 -2.16 -17.04 3.38
C ALA A 195 -2.86 -16.41 4.60
N GLY A 196 -3.00 -17.21 5.65
CA GLY A 196 -3.54 -16.80 6.94
C GLY A 196 -2.68 -15.77 7.65
#